data_d9a4d00077ab92572735293b4ee43ec4
#
_entry.id   d9a4d00077ab92572735293b4ee43ec4
#
_cell.length_a   1.000
_cell.length_b   1.000
_cell.length_c   1.000
_cell.angle_alpha   90.00
_cell.angle_beta   90.00
_cell.angle_gamma   90.00
#
_symmetry.space_group_name_H-M   'P 1'
#
loop_
_entity.id
_entity.type
_entity.pdbx_description
1 polymer ?
#
loop_
_entity_poly.entity_id
_entity_poly.type
_entity_poly.pdbx_seq_one_letter_code
_entity_poly.pdbx_strand_id
1 'polypeptide(L)'
;MVKVIDRVSTLSASDAPKSANASRLSGLLASSLLIVIGAAVCLLLISIVFKKIDSVSAYQYKPVIMISYKEYAALKIESNKQFKCLSQLYGKESAWNPNARNGSHHGIPQGKSKYLSTLNGYAQIDWGLDYLFHRYGVDTNGYTNACKALQHFKIKGWH
;
A
#
# COMPACT_ATOMS: atom_id res chain seq x y z
N MET A 1 42.35 -47.98 37.57
CA MET A 1 42.61 -48.05 39.01
C MET A 1 41.31 -47.57 39.67
N VAL A 2 40.44 -48.56 40.17
CA VAL A 2 40.34 -49.07 41.52
C VAL A 2 39.88 -47.95 42.48
N LYS A 3 38.72 -48.03 43.13
CA LYS A 3 37.96 -49.02 44.02
C LYS A 3 36.60 -48.40 44.31
N VAL A 4 35.49 -49.02 44.11
CA VAL A 4 34.63 -49.87 44.91
C VAL A 4 34.81 -49.70 46.43
N ILE A 5 33.79 -49.37 47.16
CA ILE A 5 33.37 -50.02 48.43
C ILE A 5 31.91 -49.69 48.74
N ASP A 6 31.13 -50.76 48.85
CA ASP A 6 29.79 -50.87 49.46
C ASP A 6 29.75 -50.47 50.93
N ARG A 7 28.60 -50.10 51.40
CA ARG A 7 28.08 -50.61 52.70
C ARG A 7 26.56 -50.45 52.81
N VAL A 8 25.93 -51.60 52.85
CA VAL A 8 24.58 -51.90 53.29
C VAL A 8 24.47 -51.83 54.83
N SER A 9 23.39 -51.44 55.35
CA SER A 9 22.70 -51.91 56.60
C SER A 9 21.62 -50.90 56.99
N THR A 10 20.49 -51.15 57.23
CA THR A 10 19.53 -52.10 57.76
C THR A 10 18.42 -51.32 58.48
N LEU A 11 17.17 -51.68 58.12
CA LEU A 11 15.93 -51.78 58.88
C LEU A 11 15.75 -51.01 60.19
N SER A 12 14.62 -50.22 60.28
CA SER A 12 13.66 -50.41 61.30
C SER A 12 12.27 -49.89 60.92
N ALA A 13 11.26 -50.74 61.05
CA ALA A 13 9.85 -50.43 60.92
C ALA A 13 9.38 -49.73 62.19
N SER A 14 8.44 -48.83 62.12
CA SER A 14 7.19 -48.75 62.86
C SER A 14 6.60 -47.36 62.78
N ASP A 15 5.30 -47.38 62.69
CA ASP A 15 4.29 -46.36 63.04
C ASP A 15 3.69 -45.54 61.90
N ALA A 16 2.57 -46.09 61.44
CA ALA A 16 1.48 -45.23 60.98
C ALA A 16 0.76 -44.63 62.20
N PRO A 17 0.32 -43.35 62.10
CA PRO A 17 -1.10 -43.21 62.00
C PRO A 17 -1.67 -42.02 61.20
N LYS A 18 -2.84 -42.25 60.63
CA LYS A 18 -4.08 -41.49 60.63
C LYS A 18 -4.09 -40.02 60.13
N SER A 19 -4.98 -39.83 59.17
CA SER A 19 -5.81 -38.64 58.96
C SER A 19 -5.19 -37.40 58.32
N ALA A 20 -5.24 -37.37 56.98
CA ALA A 20 -5.23 -36.13 56.26
C ALA A 20 -5.84 -36.26 54.83
N ASN A 21 -7.15 -36.64 54.76
CA ASN A 21 -7.86 -36.73 53.48
C ASN A 21 -8.92 -35.65 53.23
N ALA A 22 -9.03 -34.62 54.09
CA ALA A 22 -10.05 -33.57 53.88
C ALA A 22 -9.52 -32.28 53.24
N SER A 23 -8.22 -32.01 53.24
CA SER A 23 -7.67 -30.75 52.72
C SER A 23 -7.19 -30.81 51.26
N ARG A 24 -7.09 -32.00 50.66
CA ARG A 24 -6.64 -32.12 49.25
C ARG A 24 -7.77 -32.00 48.21
N LEU A 25 -9.03 -32.23 48.58
CA LEU A 25 -10.14 -32.10 47.63
C LEU A 25 -10.52 -30.64 47.32
N SER A 26 -10.39 -29.74 48.29
CA SER A 26 -10.72 -28.33 48.10
C SER A 26 -9.70 -27.60 47.22
N GLY A 27 -8.43 -28.02 47.23
CA GLY A 27 -7.39 -27.42 46.39
C GLY A 27 -7.47 -27.82 44.91
N LEU A 28 -7.92 -29.04 44.62
CA LEU A 28 -8.08 -29.56 43.26
C LEU A 28 -9.26 -28.91 42.51
N LEU A 29 -10.35 -28.63 43.21
CA LEU A 29 -11.52 -27.96 42.61
C LEU A 29 -11.27 -26.47 42.36
N ALA A 30 -10.53 -25.80 43.23
CA ALA A 30 -10.15 -24.39 43.01
C ALA A 30 -9.20 -24.20 41.85
N SER A 31 -8.23 -25.11 41.67
CA SER A 31 -7.29 -25.02 40.54
C SER A 31 -7.96 -25.31 39.19
N SER A 32 -8.91 -26.25 39.14
CA SER A 32 -9.63 -26.53 37.88
C SER A 32 -10.56 -25.38 37.48
N LEU A 33 -11.17 -24.67 38.41
CA LEU A 33 -12.01 -23.51 38.13
C LEU A 33 -11.20 -22.35 37.58
N LEU A 34 -10.01 -22.10 38.13
CA LEU A 34 -9.10 -21.05 37.62
C LEU A 34 -8.64 -21.35 36.20
N ILE A 35 -8.35 -22.58 35.84
CA ILE A 35 -7.95 -22.99 34.48
C ILE A 35 -9.09 -22.75 33.48
N VAL A 36 -10.34 -23.09 33.86
CA VAL A 36 -11.52 -22.92 33.00
C VAL A 36 -11.78 -21.41 32.76
N ILE A 37 -11.69 -20.58 33.81
CA ILE A 37 -11.86 -19.13 33.70
C ILE A 37 -10.74 -18.52 32.83
N GLY A 38 -9.49 -18.95 33.03
CA GLY A 38 -8.36 -18.52 32.22
C GLY A 38 -8.53 -18.86 30.74
N ALA A 39 -9.01 -20.09 30.43
CA ALA A 39 -9.27 -20.48 29.04
C ALA A 39 -10.41 -19.67 28.41
N ALA A 40 -11.49 -19.41 29.14
CA ALA A 40 -12.61 -18.60 28.66
C ALA A 40 -12.17 -17.13 28.35
N VAL A 41 -11.39 -16.52 29.23
CA VAL A 41 -10.85 -15.17 29.01
C VAL A 41 -9.92 -15.15 27.82
N CYS A 42 -9.07 -16.17 27.65
CA CYS A 42 -8.16 -16.25 26.50
C CYS A 42 -8.94 -16.37 25.20
N LEU A 43 -10.00 -17.17 25.12
CA LEU A 43 -10.86 -17.27 23.92
C LEU A 43 -11.60 -15.98 23.63
N LEU A 44 -12.04 -15.24 24.64
CA LEU A 44 -12.65 -13.92 24.44
C LEU A 44 -11.65 -12.89 23.87
N LEU A 45 -10.42 -12.87 24.39
CA LEU A 45 -9.38 -11.98 23.89
C LEU A 45 -8.99 -12.32 22.44
N ILE A 46 -8.89 -13.61 22.12
CA ILE A 46 -8.64 -14.07 20.74
C ILE A 46 -9.77 -13.61 19.81
N SER A 47 -11.03 -13.74 20.21
CA SER A 47 -12.19 -13.30 19.41
C SER A 47 -12.18 -11.79 19.13
N ILE A 48 -11.76 -10.99 20.12
CA ILE A 48 -11.66 -9.53 19.97
C ILE A 48 -10.54 -9.18 18.99
N VAL A 49 -9.40 -9.87 19.06
CA VAL A 49 -8.27 -9.66 18.15
C VAL A 49 -8.65 -10.05 16.72
N PHE A 50 -9.32 -11.20 16.52
CA PHE A 50 -9.77 -11.60 15.19
C PHE A 50 -10.77 -10.61 14.58
N LYS A 51 -11.77 -10.15 15.35
CA LYS A 51 -12.71 -9.11 14.86
C LYS A 51 -11.99 -7.80 14.47
N LYS A 52 -10.93 -7.45 15.19
CA LYS A 52 -10.14 -6.26 14.87
C LYS A 52 -9.29 -6.45 13.61
N ILE A 53 -8.80 -7.65 13.35
CA ILE A 53 -8.06 -8.00 12.13
C ILE A 53 -8.98 -7.95 10.91
N ASP A 54 -10.19 -8.50 11.00
CA ASP A 54 -11.16 -8.45 9.90
C ASP A 54 -11.58 -7.01 9.55
N SER A 55 -11.72 -6.13 10.54
CA SER A 55 -12.04 -4.72 10.31
C SER A 55 -10.88 -3.95 9.67
N VAL A 56 -9.63 -4.28 9.98
CA VAL A 56 -8.45 -3.67 9.37
C VAL A 56 -8.25 -4.16 7.94
N SER A 57 -8.52 -5.44 7.66
CA SER A 57 -8.41 -6.00 6.31
C SER A 57 -9.47 -5.43 5.35
N ALA A 58 -10.69 -5.19 5.83
CA ALA A 58 -11.75 -4.55 5.04
C ALA A 58 -11.47 -3.07 4.70
N TYR A 59 -10.64 -2.39 5.50
CA TYR A 59 -10.30 -0.98 5.26
C TYR A 59 -9.21 -0.77 4.21
N GLN A 60 -8.47 -1.80 3.82
CA GLN A 60 -7.32 -1.68 2.91
C GLN A 60 -7.63 -1.95 1.44
N TYR A 61 -8.79 -2.48 1.11
CA TYR A 61 -9.16 -2.69 -0.29
C TYR A 61 -10.00 -1.54 -0.84
N LYS A 62 -9.39 -0.34 -0.90
CA LYS A 62 -9.89 0.70 -1.80
C LYS A 62 -9.41 0.31 -3.20
N PRO A 63 -10.31 0.00 -4.14
CA PRO A 63 -9.88 -0.31 -5.50
C PRO A 63 -9.08 0.90 -6.01
N VAL A 64 -7.86 0.64 -6.46
CA VAL A 64 -7.08 1.67 -7.17
C VAL A 64 -7.83 1.94 -8.46
N ILE A 65 -8.64 3.00 -8.47
CA ILE A 65 -9.32 3.47 -9.68
C ILE A 65 -8.19 4.01 -10.58
N MET A 66 -7.81 3.22 -11.56
CA MET A 66 -6.88 3.66 -12.60
C MET A 66 -7.64 4.63 -13.50
N ILE A 67 -7.45 5.92 -13.27
CA ILE A 67 -7.99 6.97 -14.14
C ILE A 67 -7.25 6.97 -15.47
N SER A 68 -7.94 7.29 -16.55
CA SER A 68 -7.31 7.41 -17.87
C SER A 68 -6.30 8.56 -17.91
N TYR A 69 -5.34 8.51 -18.82
CA TYR A 69 -4.38 9.60 -19.03
C TYR A 69 -5.05 10.94 -19.31
N LYS A 70 -6.19 10.94 -20.02
CA LYS A 70 -6.97 12.15 -20.28
C LYS A 70 -7.60 12.71 -19.00
N GLU A 71 -8.19 11.87 -18.17
CA GLU A 71 -8.77 12.28 -16.88
C GLU A 71 -7.67 12.82 -15.95
N TYR A 72 -6.52 12.16 -15.90
CA TYR A 72 -5.38 12.65 -15.14
C TYR A 72 -4.94 14.04 -15.60
N ALA A 73 -4.78 14.23 -16.91
CA ALA A 73 -4.40 15.53 -17.48
C ALA A 73 -5.44 16.62 -17.20
N ALA A 74 -6.75 16.27 -17.21
CA ALA A 74 -7.83 17.19 -16.86
C ALA A 74 -7.73 17.68 -15.41
N LEU A 75 -7.42 16.75 -14.49
CA LEU A 75 -7.22 17.09 -13.06
C LEU A 75 -5.98 17.98 -12.86
N LYS A 76 -4.90 17.73 -13.61
CA LYS A 76 -3.62 18.45 -13.44
C LYS A 76 -3.65 19.87 -14.00
N ILE A 77 -4.34 20.11 -15.12
CA ILE A 77 -4.38 21.42 -15.78
C ILE A 77 -5.42 22.36 -15.17
N GLU A 78 -6.38 21.84 -14.39
CA GLU A 78 -7.39 22.56 -13.60
C GLU A 78 -8.25 23.58 -14.38
N SER A 79 -8.20 23.56 -15.72
CA SER A 79 -8.92 24.45 -16.61
C SER A 79 -9.57 23.68 -17.75
N ASN A 80 -10.88 23.64 -17.81
CA ASN A 80 -11.62 22.98 -18.89
C ASN A 80 -11.27 23.53 -20.28
N LYS A 81 -11.01 24.83 -20.40
CA LYS A 81 -10.59 25.48 -21.67
C LYS A 81 -9.22 24.96 -22.08
N GLN A 82 -8.25 25.00 -21.18
CA GLN A 82 -6.89 24.55 -21.46
C GLN A 82 -6.82 23.04 -21.68
N PHE A 83 -7.61 22.25 -20.95
CA PHE A 83 -7.73 20.82 -21.16
C PHE A 83 -8.27 20.45 -22.56
N LYS A 84 -9.29 21.17 -23.07
CA LYS A 84 -9.77 20.95 -24.43
C LYS A 84 -8.67 21.16 -25.48
N CYS A 85 -7.82 22.18 -25.31
CA CYS A 85 -6.69 22.44 -26.18
C CYS A 85 -5.61 21.35 -26.03
N LEU A 86 -5.25 20.97 -24.79
CA LEU A 86 -4.30 19.91 -24.49
C LEU A 86 -4.74 18.57 -25.08
N SER A 87 -6.04 18.25 -24.93
CA SER A 87 -6.61 17.01 -25.44
C SER A 87 -6.50 16.89 -26.97
N GLN A 88 -6.70 18.00 -27.69
CA GLN A 88 -6.50 18.04 -29.12
C GLN A 88 -5.00 17.93 -29.49
N LEU A 89 -4.12 18.63 -28.77
CA LEU A 89 -2.69 18.61 -28.99
C LEU A 89 -2.12 17.19 -28.84
N TYR A 90 -2.30 16.57 -27.69
CA TYR A 90 -1.79 15.22 -27.41
C TYR A 90 -2.50 14.12 -28.22
N GLY A 91 -3.76 14.37 -28.61
CA GLY A 91 -4.46 13.52 -29.57
C GLY A 91 -3.77 13.49 -30.94
N LYS A 92 -3.25 14.62 -31.41
CA LYS A 92 -2.50 14.72 -32.68
C LYS A 92 -1.05 14.24 -32.56
N GLU A 93 -0.40 14.45 -31.43
CA GLU A 93 1.00 14.04 -31.19
C GLU A 93 1.16 12.53 -31.09
N SER A 94 0.33 11.86 -30.33
CA SER A 94 0.51 10.44 -29.97
C SER A 94 -0.77 9.63 -29.89
N ALA A 95 -1.93 10.24 -30.10
CA ALA A 95 -3.23 9.66 -29.73
C ALA A 95 -3.29 9.22 -28.24
N TRP A 96 -2.58 9.93 -27.36
CA TRP A 96 -2.43 9.62 -25.92
C TRP A 96 -1.69 8.30 -25.64
N ASN A 97 -0.90 7.81 -26.59
CA ASN A 97 -0.11 6.59 -26.43
C ASN A 97 1.22 6.89 -25.72
N PRO A 98 1.48 6.37 -24.51
CA PRO A 98 2.73 6.59 -23.81
C PRO A 98 3.95 5.92 -24.47
N ASN A 99 3.70 4.94 -25.33
CA ASN A 99 4.75 4.23 -26.07
C ASN A 99 4.97 4.79 -27.49
N ALA A 100 4.30 5.90 -27.84
CA ALA A 100 4.47 6.52 -29.16
C ALA A 100 5.91 6.99 -29.36
N ARG A 101 6.44 6.78 -30.56
CA ARG A 101 7.78 7.21 -30.96
C ARG A 101 7.78 7.67 -32.40
N ASN A 102 8.35 8.85 -32.62
CA ASN A 102 8.59 9.39 -33.95
C ASN A 102 10.03 9.95 -34.00
N GLY A 103 10.97 9.16 -34.54
CA GLY A 103 12.39 9.47 -34.52
C GLY A 103 12.94 9.66 -33.10
N SER A 104 13.33 10.88 -32.75
CA SER A 104 13.83 11.30 -31.43
C SER A 104 12.73 11.78 -30.46
N HIS A 105 11.46 11.76 -30.88
CA HIS A 105 10.32 12.22 -30.08
C HIS A 105 9.64 11.03 -29.42
N HIS A 106 9.25 11.17 -28.16
CA HIS A 106 8.77 10.08 -27.32
C HIS A 106 7.52 10.44 -26.53
N GLY A 107 6.68 9.43 -26.31
CA GLY A 107 5.58 9.44 -25.36
C GLY A 107 4.38 10.27 -25.75
N ILE A 108 3.49 10.51 -24.78
CA ILE A 108 2.25 11.27 -24.97
C ILE A 108 2.49 12.66 -25.54
N PRO A 109 3.45 13.48 -25.01
CA PRO A 109 3.70 14.84 -25.50
C PRO A 109 4.59 14.90 -26.74
N GLN A 110 5.12 13.76 -27.23
CA GLN A 110 6.11 13.73 -28.31
C GLN A 110 7.29 14.69 -28.11
N GLY A 111 7.78 14.74 -26.85
CA GLY A 111 8.93 15.58 -26.52
C GLY A 111 10.23 15.00 -27.06
N LYS A 112 11.15 15.87 -27.53
CA LYS A 112 12.49 15.49 -28.00
C LYS A 112 13.42 15.21 -26.81
N SER A 113 13.08 14.18 -26.03
CA SER A 113 13.85 13.76 -24.85
C SER A 113 13.78 12.25 -24.68
N LYS A 114 14.94 11.58 -24.69
CA LYS A 114 15.04 10.15 -24.44
C LYS A 114 14.55 9.79 -23.02
N TYR A 115 14.62 10.72 -22.08
CA TYR A 115 14.11 10.53 -20.72
C TYR A 115 12.62 10.19 -20.71
N LEU A 116 11.81 10.77 -21.60
CA LEU A 116 10.38 10.47 -21.72
C LEU A 116 10.10 8.97 -21.96
N SER A 117 10.98 8.25 -22.65
CA SER A 117 10.81 6.80 -22.88
C SER A 117 11.01 5.94 -21.64
N THR A 118 11.53 6.50 -20.54
CA THR A 118 11.71 5.81 -19.25
C THR A 118 10.56 6.08 -18.29
N LEU A 119 9.67 7.01 -18.60
CA LEU A 119 8.54 7.42 -17.77
C LEU A 119 7.27 6.66 -18.12
N ASN A 120 6.42 6.40 -17.12
CA ASN A 120 5.04 5.99 -17.37
C ASN A 120 4.20 7.16 -17.93
N GLY A 121 3.00 6.85 -18.46
CA GLY A 121 2.17 7.86 -19.14
C GLY A 121 1.76 9.03 -18.25
N TYR A 122 1.56 8.83 -16.95
CA TYR A 122 1.22 9.91 -16.01
C TYR A 122 2.40 10.88 -15.83
N ALA A 123 3.58 10.36 -15.60
CA ALA A 123 4.80 11.17 -15.50
C ALA A 123 5.18 11.87 -16.82
N GLN A 124 4.83 11.27 -17.98
CA GLN A 124 4.97 11.94 -19.27
C GLN A 124 4.03 13.14 -19.41
N ILE A 125 2.82 13.06 -18.86
CA ILE A 125 1.86 14.18 -18.82
C ILE A 125 2.40 15.31 -17.93
N ASP A 126 2.90 14.99 -16.73
CA ASP A 126 3.50 15.98 -15.84
C ASP A 126 4.67 16.69 -16.53
N TRP A 127 5.59 15.95 -17.12
CA TRP A 127 6.69 16.50 -17.90
C TRP A 127 6.21 17.40 -19.04
N GLY A 128 5.17 16.97 -19.75
CA GLY A 128 4.61 17.72 -20.87
C GLY A 128 3.93 19.02 -20.42
N LEU A 129 3.23 19.03 -19.29
CA LEU A 129 2.63 20.23 -18.71
C LEU A 129 3.70 21.22 -18.25
N ASP A 130 4.79 20.75 -17.63
CA ASP A 130 5.94 21.57 -17.27
C ASP A 130 6.59 22.20 -18.51
N TYR A 131 6.81 21.41 -19.56
CA TYR A 131 7.32 21.91 -20.84
C TYR A 131 6.43 23.01 -21.43
N LEU A 132 5.10 22.79 -21.44
CA LEU A 132 4.15 23.80 -21.94
C LEU A 132 4.17 25.08 -21.08
N PHE A 133 4.25 24.94 -19.76
CA PHE A 133 4.37 26.07 -18.84
C PHE A 133 5.61 26.90 -19.14
N HIS A 134 6.77 26.29 -19.26
CA HIS A 134 8.04 26.99 -19.53
C HIS A 134 8.08 27.64 -20.92
N ARG A 135 7.48 27.00 -21.91
CA ARG A 135 7.55 27.48 -23.30
C ARG A 135 6.46 28.50 -23.66
N TYR A 136 5.24 28.30 -23.15
CA TYR A 136 4.08 29.10 -23.56
C TYR A 136 3.51 29.94 -22.41
N GLY A 137 4.01 29.77 -21.20
CA GLY A 137 3.58 30.48 -20.01
C GLY A 137 2.18 30.06 -19.54
N VAL A 138 1.51 31.01 -18.89
CA VAL A 138 0.14 30.85 -18.41
C VAL A 138 -0.83 31.70 -19.20
N ASP A 139 -2.12 31.37 -19.15
CA ASP A 139 -3.19 32.21 -19.67
C ASP A 139 -3.56 33.34 -18.70
N THR A 140 -4.54 34.14 -19.05
CA THR A 140 -5.02 35.29 -18.22
C THR A 140 -5.55 34.87 -16.85
N ASN A 141 -5.85 33.60 -16.64
CA ASN A 141 -6.36 33.04 -15.37
C ASN A 141 -5.25 32.27 -14.59
N GLY A 142 -3.99 32.31 -15.07
CA GLY A 142 -2.87 31.66 -14.40
C GLY A 142 -2.68 30.16 -14.70
N TYR A 143 -3.45 29.59 -15.63
CA TYR A 143 -3.32 28.18 -16.03
C TYR A 143 -2.32 27.99 -17.16
N THR A 144 -1.58 26.86 -17.16
CA THR A 144 -0.67 26.48 -18.26
C THR A 144 -1.34 26.65 -19.63
N ASN A 145 -0.72 27.43 -20.52
CA ASN A 145 -1.35 27.87 -21.77
C ASN A 145 -1.24 26.83 -22.90
N ALA A 146 -1.98 25.74 -22.75
CA ALA A 146 -2.07 24.68 -23.75
C ALA A 146 -2.74 25.14 -25.07
N CYS A 147 -3.62 26.14 -24.99
CA CYS A 147 -4.25 26.68 -26.19
C CYS A 147 -3.27 27.42 -27.10
N LYS A 148 -2.28 28.12 -26.51
CA LYS A 148 -1.19 28.76 -27.28
C LYS A 148 -0.28 27.70 -27.92
N ALA A 149 0.00 26.61 -27.20
CA ALA A 149 0.73 25.47 -27.72
C ALA A 149 0.03 24.82 -28.92
N LEU A 150 -1.28 24.56 -28.78
CA LEU A 150 -2.10 24.03 -29.89
C LEU A 150 -2.14 24.93 -31.09
N GLN A 151 -2.24 26.26 -30.87
CA GLN A 151 -2.17 27.25 -31.97
C GLN A 151 -0.84 27.18 -32.67
N HIS A 152 0.29 27.16 -31.94
CA HIS A 152 1.61 26.99 -32.49
C HIS A 152 1.75 25.72 -33.32
N PHE A 153 1.27 24.57 -32.75
CA PHE A 153 1.24 23.29 -33.46
C PHE A 153 0.48 23.37 -34.79
N LYS A 154 -0.69 24.04 -34.83
CA LYS A 154 -1.49 24.19 -36.05
C LYS A 154 -0.76 24.97 -37.13
N ILE A 155 0.11 25.92 -36.76
CA ILE A 155 0.85 26.80 -37.70
C ILE A 155 2.16 26.14 -38.10
N LYS A 156 2.88 25.51 -37.19
CA LYS A 156 4.26 25.05 -37.39
C LYS A 156 4.39 23.52 -37.54
N GLY A 157 3.37 22.75 -37.17
CA GLY A 157 3.40 21.29 -37.18
C GLY A 157 4.12 20.65 -35.95
N TRP A 158 4.53 21.49 -34.98
CA TRP A 158 5.19 21.07 -33.73
C TRP A 158 4.90 22.06 -32.60
N HIS A 159 5.16 21.68 -31.35
CA HIS A 159 4.98 22.54 -30.18
C HIS A 159 6.18 22.52 -29.24
#